data_e1f614a8f8ab89c6c3cf6c0430e7ce0d
#
_entry.id   e1f614a8f8ab89c6c3cf6c0430e7ce0d
#
_cell.length_a   1.000
_cell.length_b   1.000
_cell.length_c   1.000
_cell.angle_alpha   90.00
_cell.angle_beta   90.00
_cell.angle_gamma   90.00
#
_symmetry.space_group_name_H-M   'P 1'
#
loop_
_entity.id
_entity.type
_entity.pdbx_description
1 polymer ?
#
loop_
_entity_poly.entity_id
_entity_poly.type
_entity_poly.pdbx_seq_one_letter_code
_entity_poly.pdbx_strand_id
1 'polypeptide(L)'
;MDQAVSPIATGPVARKLTRQTIARYGDREVRVGGGAPVMVQSMTNTDTADAIGTAIQVKELARAGSEVVRITVNTEEAAAAVPAIREQLDKMGIDVPLVGDFHYNGHLLLTRFPACAEALSKYRINPGNVGQGAKRDTQFAQMIEVANKYAKPVRIGVNWGSLDQSLLARMMDENAQRREPWSAQTVMYEALITSALDNAKRAEELGMPGDRIVLSCKVSGVQDLIAVYRELSRRCDYPLHVGLTEAGMGSKGIVASTAAIGVLLQEGIGDTIRVSLTPEPGGDRTKEEIGRAHV
;
A
#
# COMPACT_ATOMS: atom_id res chain seq x y z
N MET A 1 -48.00 13.39 11.10
CA MET A 1 -46.71 13.81 10.52
C MET A 1 -46.09 12.59 9.84
N ASP A 2 -46.31 12.45 8.56
CA ASP A 2 -45.70 11.38 7.77
C ASP A 2 -44.21 11.63 7.68
N GLN A 3 -43.42 10.80 8.37
CA GLN A 3 -42.01 10.72 8.10
C GLN A 3 -41.87 10.07 6.73
N ALA A 4 -41.55 10.87 5.72
CA ALA A 4 -41.15 10.37 4.42
C ALA A 4 -39.97 9.43 4.60
N VAL A 5 -40.22 8.13 4.47
CA VAL A 5 -39.15 7.12 4.44
C VAL A 5 -38.31 7.42 3.21
N SER A 6 -37.08 7.88 3.42
CA SER A 6 -36.13 8.06 2.32
C SER A 6 -35.99 6.73 1.57
N PRO A 7 -36.07 6.73 0.23
CA PRO A 7 -35.93 5.50 -0.54
C PRO A 7 -34.60 4.84 -0.20
N ILE A 8 -34.64 3.53 0.06
CA ILE A 8 -33.43 2.74 0.28
C ILE A 8 -32.56 2.85 -0.99
N ALA A 9 -31.38 3.42 -0.86
CA ALA A 9 -30.43 3.49 -1.96
C ALA A 9 -30.09 2.06 -2.41
N THR A 10 -30.46 1.70 -3.62
CA THR A 10 -30.14 0.40 -4.22
C THR A 10 -28.91 0.55 -5.10
N GLY A 11 -27.88 -0.24 -4.82
CA GLY A 11 -26.63 -0.25 -5.58
C GLY A 11 -25.44 0.38 -4.84
N PRO A 12 -24.25 0.32 -5.44
CA PRO A 12 -23.05 0.90 -4.86
C PRO A 12 -23.13 2.42 -4.82
N VAL A 13 -22.57 3.00 -3.77
CA VAL A 13 -22.37 4.45 -3.66
C VAL A 13 -21.36 4.89 -4.72
N ALA A 14 -21.59 6.06 -5.33
CA ALA A 14 -20.63 6.63 -6.27
C ALA A 14 -19.24 6.74 -5.61
N ARG A 15 -18.22 6.30 -6.33
CA ARG A 15 -16.85 6.36 -5.82
C ARG A 15 -16.43 7.78 -5.51
N LYS A 16 -15.80 7.96 -4.36
CA LYS A 16 -15.16 9.21 -4.00
C LYS A 16 -14.12 9.57 -5.06
N LEU A 17 -14.18 10.78 -5.57
CA LEU A 17 -13.16 11.30 -6.47
C LEU A 17 -11.91 11.63 -5.66
N THR A 18 -10.84 10.89 -5.89
CA THR A 18 -9.51 11.11 -5.33
C THR A 18 -8.59 11.75 -6.35
N ARG A 19 -7.41 12.23 -5.95
CA ARG A 19 -6.33 12.57 -6.89
C ARG A 19 -6.00 11.35 -7.76
N GLN A 20 -5.41 11.57 -8.93
CA GLN A 20 -4.99 10.46 -9.79
C GLN A 20 -3.48 10.29 -9.74
N THR A 21 -3.04 9.10 -9.34
CA THR A 21 -1.62 8.70 -9.37
C THR A 21 -1.40 7.76 -10.56
N ILE A 22 -0.26 7.88 -11.25
CA ILE A 22 0.05 7.05 -12.42
C ILE A 22 1.39 6.34 -12.21
N ALA A 23 1.37 5.00 -12.26
CA ALA A 23 2.57 4.18 -12.34
C ALA A 23 2.87 3.87 -13.81
N ARG A 24 4.10 4.17 -14.26
CA ARG A 24 4.50 4.04 -15.68
C ARG A 24 5.63 3.05 -15.83
N TYR A 25 5.54 2.25 -16.91
CA TYR A 25 6.66 1.52 -17.47
C TYR A 25 6.57 1.49 -19.00
N GLY A 26 7.59 2.00 -19.68
CA GLY A 26 7.52 2.24 -21.13
C GLY A 26 6.28 3.07 -21.47
N ASP A 27 5.50 2.61 -22.45
CA ASP A 27 4.25 3.24 -22.87
C ASP A 27 3.04 2.84 -21.99
N ARG A 28 3.23 1.88 -21.09
CA ARG A 28 2.15 1.43 -20.19
C ARG A 28 1.96 2.38 -19.03
N GLU A 29 0.72 2.84 -18.88
CA GLU A 29 0.25 3.63 -17.74
C GLU A 29 -0.77 2.85 -16.93
N VAL A 30 -0.57 2.77 -15.62
CA VAL A 30 -1.56 2.25 -14.68
C VAL A 30 -2.02 3.38 -13.77
N ARG A 31 -3.29 3.73 -13.88
CA ARG A 31 -3.91 4.85 -13.17
C ARG A 31 -4.56 4.38 -11.88
N VAL A 32 -4.37 5.12 -10.81
CA VAL A 32 -4.91 4.84 -9.48
C VAL A 32 -5.61 6.10 -8.98
N GLY A 33 -6.90 6.01 -8.68
CA GLY A 33 -7.71 7.17 -8.30
C GLY A 33 -8.19 8.00 -9.50
N GLY A 34 -8.70 9.19 -9.25
CA GLY A 34 -9.20 10.10 -10.28
C GLY A 34 -10.38 9.52 -11.10
N GLY A 35 -11.17 8.62 -10.51
CA GLY A 35 -12.28 7.95 -11.22
C GLY A 35 -11.87 6.77 -12.08
N ALA A 36 -10.57 6.42 -12.20
CA ALA A 36 -10.13 5.22 -12.91
C ALA A 36 -10.68 3.93 -12.24
N PRO A 37 -10.81 2.79 -12.95
CA PRO A 37 -11.20 1.52 -12.33
C PRO A 37 -10.35 1.17 -11.13
N VAL A 38 -10.89 0.36 -10.20
CA VAL A 38 -10.13 -0.11 -9.04
C VAL A 38 -8.99 -1.00 -9.53
N MET A 39 -7.75 -0.60 -9.23
CA MET A 39 -6.54 -1.27 -9.71
C MET A 39 -6.21 -2.48 -8.82
N VAL A 40 -5.91 -3.62 -9.43
CA VAL A 40 -5.49 -4.84 -8.73
C VAL A 40 -3.96 -4.92 -8.64
N GLN A 41 -3.46 -5.05 -7.42
CA GLN A 41 -2.04 -5.25 -7.16
C GLN A 41 -1.79 -6.60 -6.50
N SER A 42 -0.76 -7.31 -6.95
CA SER A 42 -0.22 -8.50 -6.29
C SER A 42 1.21 -8.26 -5.77
N MET A 43 1.76 -9.26 -5.12
CA MET A 43 3.13 -9.23 -4.59
C MET A 43 3.77 -10.61 -4.76
N THR A 44 5.02 -10.63 -5.18
CA THR A 44 5.81 -11.87 -5.20
C THR A 44 6.14 -12.33 -3.77
N ASN A 45 6.41 -13.62 -3.64
CA ASN A 45 6.93 -14.25 -2.42
C ASN A 45 8.30 -14.92 -2.65
N THR A 46 8.86 -14.77 -3.85
CA THR A 46 10.23 -15.21 -4.17
C THR A 46 11.26 -14.38 -3.43
N ASP A 47 12.47 -14.90 -3.28
CA ASP A 47 13.64 -14.08 -2.97
C ASP A 47 13.92 -13.19 -4.19
N THR A 48 13.88 -11.88 -4.00
CA THR A 48 14.09 -10.92 -5.09
C THR A 48 15.54 -10.98 -5.63
N ALA A 49 16.49 -11.49 -4.87
CA ALA A 49 17.85 -11.75 -5.33
C ALA A 49 17.90 -12.85 -6.43
N ASP A 50 16.92 -13.77 -6.44
CA ASP A 50 16.69 -14.67 -7.58
C ASP A 50 15.90 -13.93 -8.68
N ALA A 51 16.63 -13.27 -9.58
CA ALA A 51 16.05 -12.47 -10.65
C ALA A 51 15.18 -13.30 -11.60
N ILE A 52 15.56 -14.54 -11.90
CA ILE A 52 14.82 -15.40 -12.84
C ILE A 52 13.53 -15.90 -12.21
N GLY A 53 13.60 -16.46 -11.01
CA GLY A 53 12.42 -16.93 -10.27
C GLY A 53 11.43 -15.81 -10.01
N THR A 54 11.92 -14.62 -9.63
CA THR A 54 11.08 -13.45 -9.41
C THR A 54 10.41 -12.97 -10.71
N ALA A 55 11.14 -12.91 -11.84
CA ALA A 55 10.56 -12.52 -13.12
C ALA A 55 9.49 -13.51 -13.61
N ILE A 56 9.68 -14.81 -13.38
CA ILE A 56 8.69 -15.84 -13.71
C ILE A 56 7.42 -15.63 -12.89
N GLN A 57 7.53 -15.44 -11.58
CA GLN A 57 6.37 -15.20 -10.73
C GLN A 57 5.66 -13.88 -11.05
N VAL A 58 6.38 -12.81 -11.34
CA VAL A 58 5.80 -11.54 -11.81
C VAL A 58 4.99 -11.75 -13.09
N LYS A 59 5.52 -12.52 -14.05
CA LYS A 59 4.80 -12.86 -15.29
C LYS A 59 3.50 -13.62 -15.00
N GLU A 60 3.54 -14.59 -14.10
CA GLU A 60 2.36 -15.36 -13.71
C GLU A 60 1.29 -14.48 -13.07
N LEU A 61 1.68 -13.61 -12.14
CA LEU A 61 0.79 -12.65 -11.50
C LEU A 61 0.20 -11.64 -12.51
N ALA A 62 0.99 -11.15 -13.45
CA ALA A 62 0.53 -10.25 -14.51
C ALA A 62 -0.49 -10.94 -15.43
N ARG A 63 -0.23 -12.20 -15.82
CA ARG A 63 -1.16 -13.01 -16.63
C ARG A 63 -2.45 -13.38 -15.89
N ALA A 64 -2.39 -13.48 -14.55
CA ALA A 64 -3.54 -13.68 -13.70
C ALA A 64 -4.39 -12.41 -13.47
N GLY A 65 -4.00 -11.25 -14.06
CA GLY A 65 -4.77 -10.02 -14.01
C GLY A 65 -4.20 -8.93 -13.09
N SER A 66 -3.02 -9.13 -12.48
CA SER A 66 -2.37 -8.05 -11.75
C SER A 66 -1.91 -6.95 -12.68
N GLU A 67 -2.38 -5.72 -12.41
CA GLU A 67 -2.02 -4.54 -13.20
C GLU A 67 -0.68 -3.94 -12.76
N VAL A 68 -0.29 -4.21 -11.49
CA VAL A 68 0.98 -3.79 -10.89
C VAL A 68 1.46 -4.91 -9.96
N VAL A 69 2.74 -5.25 -10.02
CA VAL A 69 3.32 -6.30 -9.16
C VAL A 69 4.36 -5.70 -8.22
N ARG A 70 4.26 -6.02 -6.92
CA ARG A 70 5.20 -5.59 -5.89
C ARG A 70 6.23 -6.68 -5.61
N ILE A 71 7.49 -6.29 -5.54
CA ILE A 71 8.64 -7.11 -5.16
C ILE A 71 9.27 -6.53 -3.89
N THR A 72 9.83 -7.37 -3.03
CA THR A 72 10.52 -6.92 -1.80
C THR A 72 11.95 -6.52 -2.12
N VAL A 73 12.34 -5.30 -1.72
CA VAL A 73 13.71 -4.80 -1.91
C VAL A 73 14.25 -4.40 -0.54
N ASN A 74 14.85 -5.35 0.16
CA ASN A 74 15.29 -5.20 1.55
C ASN A 74 16.78 -5.53 1.77
N THR A 75 17.48 -6.01 0.74
CA THR A 75 18.92 -6.29 0.75
C THR A 75 19.61 -5.66 -0.45
N GLU A 76 20.94 -5.57 -0.42
CA GLU A 76 21.74 -5.05 -1.55
C GLU A 76 21.64 -5.99 -2.75
N GLU A 77 21.63 -7.29 -2.53
CA GLU A 77 21.46 -8.32 -3.57
C GLU A 77 20.10 -8.18 -4.26
N ALA A 78 19.02 -8.00 -3.48
CA ALA A 78 17.70 -7.75 -4.03
C ALA A 78 17.67 -6.46 -4.87
N ALA A 79 18.28 -5.38 -4.40
CA ALA A 79 18.34 -4.12 -5.14
C ALA A 79 19.17 -4.26 -6.43
N ALA A 80 20.30 -4.99 -6.38
CA ALA A 80 21.11 -5.27 -7.56
C ALA A 80 20.39 -6.14 -8.61
N ALA A 81 19.48 -7.02 -8.18
CA ALA A 81 18.73 -7.92 -9.06
C ALA A 81 17.57 -7.23 -9.80
N VAL A 82 17.03 -6.12 -9.30
CA VAL A 82 15.85 -5.45 -9.90
C VAL A 82 16.02 -5.12 -11.38
N PRO A 83 17.13 -4.55 -11.85
CA PRO A 83 17.33 -4.30 -13.29
C PRO A 83 17.30 -5.58 -14.13
N ALA A 84 17.89 -6.68 -13.62
CA ALA A 84 17.87 -7.97 -14.28
C ALA A 84 16.47 -8.57 -14.33
N ILE A 85 15.68 -8.44 -13.26
CA ILE A 85 14.25 -8.83 -13.26
C ILE A 85 13.52 -8.09 -14.36
N ARG A 86 13.72 -6.78 -14.49
CA ARG A 86 13.06 -5.98 -15.52
C ARG A 86 13.45 -6.42 -16.92
N GLU A 87 14.74 -6.64 -17.15
CA GLU A 87 15.25 -7.13 -18.43
C GLU A 87 14.65 -8.50 -18.81
N GLN A 88 14.53 -9.42 -17.86
CA GLN A 88 13.88 -10.71 -18.10
C GLN A 88 12.40 -10.56 -18.46
N LEU A 89 11.66 -9.68 -17.77
CA LEU A 89 10.28 -9.38 -18.10
C LEU A 89 10.13 -8.79 -19.49
N ASP A 90 11.02 -7.89 -19.88
CA ASP A 90 11.03 -7.29 -21.23
C ASP A 90 11.26 -8.35 -22.31
N LYS A 91 12.23 -9.27 -22.11
CA LYS A 91 12.45 -10.43 -23.00
C LYS A 91 11.23 -11.34 -23.11
N MET A 92 10.38 -11.40 -22.06
CA MET A 92 9.13 -12.17 -22.05
C MET A 92 7.93 -11.38 -22.58
N GLY A 93 8.10 -10.13 -23.00
CA GLY A 93 7.02 -9.25 -23.45
C GLY A 93 6.04 -8.84 -22.34
N ILE A 94 6.52 -8.76 -21.09
CA ILE A 94 5.72 -8.39 -19.92
C ILE A 94 6.07 -6.96 -19.53
N ASP A 95 5.15 -6.05 -19.70
CA ASP A 95 5.29 -4.62 -19.44
C ASP A 95 4.68 -4.16 -18.10
N VAL A 96 4.32 -5.11 -17.20
CA VAL A 96 3.72 -4.79 -15.93
C VAL A 96 4.62 -3.89 -15.08
N PRO A 97 4.10 -2.75 -14.53
CA PRO A 97 4.87 -1.89 -13.65
C PRO A 97 5.26 -2.60 -12.35
N LEU A 98 6.52 -2.45 -11.94
CA LEU A 98 7.05 -3.00 -10.70
C LEU A 98 7.00 -1.99 -9.57
N VAL A 99 6.60 -2.43 -8.37
CA VAL A 99 6.65 -1.64 -7.14
C VAL A 99 7.74 -2.20 -6.23
N GLY A 100 8.71 -1.40 -5.85
CA GLY A 100 9.70 -1.76 -4.84
C GLY A 100 9.14 -1.57 -3.42
N ASP A 101 9.17 -2.62 -2.61
CA ASP A 101 8.80 -2.58 -1.20
C ASP A 101 10.06 -2.46 -0.33
N PHE A 102 10.29 -1.27 0.19
CA PHE A 102 11.46 -0.94 0.97
C PHE A 102 11.19 -1.00 2.46
N HIS A 103 12.13 -1.62 3.19
CA HIS A 103 12.13 -1.71 4.63
C HIS A 103 13.45 -1.14 5.18
N TYR A 104 13.46 -0.61 6.38
CA TYR A 104 14.59 -0.10 7.18
C TYR A 104 15.74 0.62 6.45
N ASN A 105 16.36 -0.01 5.47
CA ASN A 105 17.52 0.45 4.71
C ASN A 105 17.16 1.00 3.30
N GLY A 106 15.86 1.20 3.00
CA GLY A 106 15.40 1.63 1.69
C GLY A 106 16.07 2.92 1.18
N HIS A 107 16.37 3.86 2.07
CA HIS A 107 17.11 5.09 1.75
C HIS A 107 18.51 4.80 1.20
N LEU A 108 19.22 3.81 1.77
CA LEU A 108 20.53 3.39 1.27
C LEU A 108 20.42 2.65 -0.05
N LEU A 109 19.46 1.72 -0.17
CA LEU A 109 19.26 0.92 -1.37
C LEU A 109 18.91 1.79 -2.59
N LEU A 110 17.99 2.72 -2.41
CA LEU A 110 17.60 3.66 -3.46
C LEU A 110 18.74 4.60 -3.89
N THR A 111 19.62 4.97 -2.95
CA THR A 111 20.76 5.86 -3.23
C THR A 111 21.92 5.13 -3.86
N ARG A 112 22.27 3.93 -3.36
CA ARG A 112 23.43 3.15 -3.82
C ARG A 112 23.16 2.39 -5.12
N PHE A 113 21.90 2.05 -5.39
CA PHE A 113 21.49 1.29 -6.56
C PHE A 113 20.56 2.12 -7.46
N PRO A 114 21.08 3.16 -8.16
CA PRO A 114 20.28 4.02 -9.00
C PRO A 114 19.54 3.27 -10.11
N ALA A 115 20.12 2.21 -10.67
CA ALA A 115 19.47 1.36 -11.66
C ALA A 115 18.23 0.63 -11.10
N CYS A 116 18.25 0.24 -9.82
CA CYS A 116 17.07 -0.28 -9.12
C CYS A 116 15.99 0.80 -9.02
N ALA A 117 16.36 1.99 -8.55
CA ALA A 117 15.42 3.10 -8.41
C ALA A 117 14.74 3.47 -9.74
N GLU A 118 15.50 3.45 -10.83
CA GLU A 118 15.01 3.75 -12.19
C GLU A 118 14.10 2.66 -12.75
N ALA A 119 14.47 1.39 -12.59
CA ALA A 119 13.74 0.24 -13.11
C ALA A 119 12.37 0.03 -12.44
N LEU A 120 12.20 0.51 -11.23
CA LEU A 120 10.93 0.48 -10.52
C LEU A 120 9.98 1.58 -11.01
N SER A 121 8.69 1.28 -11.04
CA SER A 121 7.65 2.22 -11.46
C SER A 121 7.00 2.96 -10.30
N LYS A 122 7.17 2.46 -9.07
CA LYS A 122 6.59 3.03 -7.85
C LYS A 122 7.35 2.50 -6.63
N TYR A 123 7.41 3.28 -5.57
CA TYR A 123 8.00 2.83 -4.31
C TYR A 123 6.93 2.67 -3.22
N ARG A 124 7.09 1.68 -2.36
CA ARG A 124 6.35 1.57 -1.11
C ARG A 124 7.28 1.88 0.05
N ILE A 125 6.88 2.84 0.85
CA ILE A 125 7.56 3.26 2.07
C ILE A 125 6.63 2.99 3.25
N ASN A 126 7.15 2.29 4.27
CA ASN A 126 6.47 2.17 5.55
C ASN A 126 7.15 3.12 6.56
N PRO A 127 6.51 4.22 6.96
CA PRO A 127 7.12 5.18 7.87
C PRO A 127 7.55 4.60 9.21
N GLY A 128 6.85 3.56 9.69
CA GLY A 128 7.22 2.85 10.91
C GLY A 128 8.50 2.02 10.81
N ASN A 129 8.95 1.74 9.59
CA ASN A 129 10.16 0.97 9.30
C ASN A 129 11.29 1.84 8.72
N VAL A 130 11.18 3.16 8.79
CA VAL A 130 12.20 4.09 8.30
C VAL A 130 12.86 4.77 9.51
N GLY A 131 13.91 4.14 10.05
CA GLY A 131 14.68 4.71 11.16
C GLY A 131 13.88 4.94 12.46
N GLN A 132 14.53 5.55 13.44
CA GLN A 132 13.91 5.96 14.70
C GLN A 132 14.33 7.39 15.06
N GLY A 133 13.44 8.15 15.71
CA GLY A 133 13.71 9.51 16.17
C GLY A 133 14.12 10.44 15.01
N ALA A 134 15.11 11.29 15.21
CA ALA A 134 15.60 12.27 14.23
C ALA A 134 16.14 11.62 12.92
N LYS A 135 16.64 10.40 12.97
CA LYS A 135 17.11 9.66 11.78
C LYS A 135 15.97 9.28 10.85
N ARG A 136 14.77 9.06 11.40
CA ARG A 136 13.59 8.70 10.64
C ARG A 136 13.23 9.75 9.59
N ASP A 137 13.17 11.03 10.00
CA ASP A 137 12.82 12.12 9.09
C ASP A 137 13.85 12.27 7.97
N THR A 138 15.14 12.20 8.29
CA THR A 138 16.22 12.26 7.31
C THR A 138 16.17 11.10 6.31
N GLN A 139 15.96 9.88 6.77
CA GLN A 139 15.90 8.70 5.91
C GLN A 139 14.64 8.70 5.03
N PHE A 140 13.50 9.14 5.58
CA PHE A 140 12.27 9.33 4.81
C PHE A 140 12.48 10.40 3.73
N ALA A 141 13.10 11.54 4.08
CA ALA A 141 13.39 12.61 3.13
C ALA A 141 14.28 12.12 1.98
N GLN A 142 15.32 11.35 2.25
CA GLN A 142 16.18 10.77 1.21
C GLN A 142 15.39 9.88 0.23
N MET A 143 14.45 9.07 0.73
CA MET A 143 13.62 8.23 -0.13
C MET A 143 12.68 9.06 -1.01
N ILE A 144 12.10 10.13 -0.46
CA ILE A 144 11.25 11.08 -1.21
C ILE A 144 12.05 11.85 -2.26
N GLU A 145 13.27 12.28 -1.94
CA GLU A 145 14.18 12.94 -2.89
C GLU A 145 14.49 12.04 -4.10
N VAL A 146 14.79 10.76 -3.86
CA VAL A 146 15.01 9.80 -4.95
C VAL A 146 13.73 9.59 -5.76
N ALA A 147 12.58 9.47 -5.11
CA ALA A 147 11.30 9.35 -5.80
C ALA A 147 11.01 10.57 -6.69
N ASN A 148 11.31 11.79 -6.21
CA ASN A 148 11.17 13.02 -6.98
C ASN A 148 12.15 13.05 -8.16
N LYS A 149 13.42 12.67 -7.93
CA LYS A 149 14.46 12.61 -8.98
C LYS A 149 14.05 11.75 -10.18
N TYR A 150 13.46 10.59 -9.91
CA TYR A 150 13.02 9.65 -10.95
C TYR A 150 11.53 9.78 -11.32
N ALA A 151 10.86 10.80 -10.80
CA ALA A 151 9.42 11.05 -11.00
C ALA A 151 8.52 9.86 -10.65
N LYS A 152 8.91 9.06 -9.65
CA LYS A 152 8.17 7.86 -9.22
C LYS A 152 7.12 8.20 -8.17
N PRO A 153 5.88 7.71 -8.31
CA PRO A 153 4.90 7.80 -7.24
C PRO A 153 5.31 6.93 -6.05
N VAL A 154 4.81 7.31 -4.87
CA VAL A 154 5.08 6.63 -3.61
C VAL A 154 3.78 6.18 -2.96
N ARG A 155 3.74 4.95 -2.45
CA ARG A 155 2.73 4.56 -1.49
C ARG A 155 3.29 4.66 -0.07
N ILE A 156 2.73 5.56 0.71
CA ILE A 156 2.96 5.65 2.15
C ILE A 156 2.05 4.63 2.81
N GLY A 157 2.65 3.53 3.27
CA GLY A 157 1.91 2.37 3.75
C GLY A 157 2.13 2.13 5.24
N VAL A 158 1.24 2.65 6.07
CA VAL A 158 1.25 2.42 7.51
C VAL A 158 0.59 1.08 7.82
N ASN A 159 1.24 0.28 8.65
CA ASN A 159 0.69 -0.96 9.16
C ASN A 159 0.61 -0.88 10.69
N TRP A 160 -0.42 -1.46 11.24
CA TRP A 160 -0.63 -1.57 12.68
C TRP A 160 0.61 -2.10 13.42
N GLY A 161 1.16 -3.23 13.01
CA GLY A 161 2.30 -3.88 13.67
C GLY A 161 3.62 -3.10 13.62
N SER A 162 3.69 -2.01 12.85
CA SER A 162 4.86 -1.13 12.74
C SER A 162 4.54 0.33 13.01
N LEU A 163 3.43 0.61 13.72
CA LEU A 163 3.08 1.97 14.12
C LEU A 163 4.13 2.54 15.08
N ASP A 164 4.43 3.83 14.92
CA ASP A 164 5.33 4.54 15.82
C ASP A 164 4.80 4.53 17.26
N GLN A 165 5.51 3.82 18.13
CA GLN A 165 5.13 3.67 19.53
C GLN A 165 5.19 5.00 20.30
N SER A 166 6.06 5.92 19.90
CA SER A 166 6.15 7.26 20.52
C SER A 166 4.91 8.10 20.18
N LEU A 167 4.43 8.01 18.94
CA LEU A 167 3.17 8.66 18.54
C LEU A 167 1.99 8.08 19.32
N LEU A 168 1.90 6.75 19.39
CA LEU A 168 0.82 6.08 20.09
C LEU A 168 0.81 6.42 21.58
N ALA A 169 1.97 6.37 22.26
CA ALA A 169 2.09 6.70 23.67
C ALA A 169 1.64 8.13 23.96
N ARG A 170 2.14 9.10 23.18
CA ARG A 170 1.72 10.51 23.30
C ARG A 170 0.20 10.66 23.15
N MET A 171 -0.39 10.04 22.14
CA MET A 171 -1.83 10.13 21.91
C MET A 171 -2.65 9.45 23.03
N MET A 172 -2.15 8.38 23.64
CA MET A 172 -2.76 7.75 24.81
C MET A 172 -2.70 8.68 26.02
N ASP A 173 -1.57 9.35 26.25
CA ASP A 173 -1.40 10.32 27.36
C ASP A 173 -2.33 11.53 27.18
N GLU A 174 -2.40 12.08 25.96
CA GLU A 174 -3.32 13.17 25.60
C GLU A 174 -4.80 12.74 25.78
N ASN A 175 -5.13 11.50 25.42
CA ASN A 175 -6.46 10.95 25.58
C ASN A 175 -6.85 10.80 27.06
N ALA A 176 -5.93 10.39 27.91
CA ALA A 176 -6.17 10.26 29.35
C ALA A 176 -6.53 11.59 30.04
N GLN A 177 -6.11 12.71 29.43
CA GLN A 177 -6.41 14.06 29.95
C GLN A 177 -7.76 14.62 29.45
N ARG A 178 -8.47 13.91 28.57
CA ARG A 178 -9.77 14.36 28.06
C ARG A 178 -10.84 14.20 29.15
N ARG A 179 -11.83 15.07 29.13
CA ARG A 179 -13.01 14.95 29.98
C ARG A 179 -13.77 13.65 29.73
N GLU A 180 -13.82 13.22 28.47
CA GLU A 180 -14.40 11.96 28.00
C GLU A 180 -13.37 11.22 27.17
N PRO A 181 -12.55 10.35 27.77
CA PRO A 181 -11.54 9.60 27.05
C PRO A 181 -12.14 8.64 26.02
N TRP A 182 -11.52 8.58 24.86
CA TRP A 182 -11.86 7.58 23.85
C TRP A 182 -11.40 6.19 24.29
N SER A 183 -11.97 5.15 23.68
CA SER A 183 -11.45 3.80 23.86
C SER A 183 -10.01 3.69 23.33
N ALA A 184 -9.22 2.80 23.90
CA ALA A 184 -7.86 2.54 23.43
C ALA A 184 -7.84 2.19 21.92
N GLN A 185 -8.83 1.44 21.43
CA GLN A 185 -8.99 1.10 20.04
C GLN A 185 -9.18 2.35 19.15
N THR A 186 -10.01 3.30 19.59
CA THR A 186 -10.23 4.56 18.88
C THR A 186 -8.94 5.40 18.79
N VAL A 187 -8.18 5.48 19.89
CA VAL A 187 -6.89 6.17 19.91
C VAL A 187 -5.91 5.52 18.93
N MET A 188 -5.94 4.22 18.86
CA MET A 188 -5.12 3.44 17.95
C MET A 188 -5.46 3.71 16.48
N TYR A 189 -6.73 3.76 16.09
CA TYR A 189 -7.15 4.13 14.74
C TYR A 189 -6.69 5.55 14.40
N GLU A 190 -6.87 6.47 15.33
CA GLU A 190 -6.44 7.86 15.18
C GLU A 190 -4.93 7.96 14.96
N ALA A 191 -4.13 7.23 15.75
CA ALA A 191 -2.68 7.21 15.59
C ALA A 191 -2.25 6.66 14.21
N LEU A 192 -2.96 5.63 13.71
CA LEU A 192 -2.69 5.04 12.39
C LEU A 192 -2.98 6.04 11.26
N ILE A 193 -4.12 6.72 11.34
CA ILE A 193 -4.56 7.72 10.35
C ILE A 193 -3.64 8.95 10.41
N THR A 194 -3.36 9.46 11.60
CA THR A 194 -2.45 10.59 11.82
C THR A 194 -1.07 10.29 11.23
N SER A 195 -0.53 9.10 11.52
CA SER A 195 0.76 8.69 10.94
C SER A 195 0.74 8.72 9.41
N ALA A 196 -0.34 8.26 8.77
CA ALA A 196 -0.42 8.27 7.30
C ALA A 196 -0.51 9.69 6.75
N LEU A 197 -1.36 10.53 7.34
CA LEU A 197 -1.59 11.91 6.87
C LEU A 197 -0.37 12.82 7.10
N ASP A 198 0.27 12.72 8.27
CA ASP A 198 1.47 13.50 8.59
C ASP A 198 2.63 13.14 7.66
N ASN A 199 2.84 11.86 7.35
CA ASN A 199 3.87 11.46 6.40
C ASN A 199 3.54 11.85 4.95
N ALA A 200 2.27 11.90 4.57
CA ALA A 200 1.86 12.42 3.26
C ALA A 200 2.14 13.92 3.16
N LYS A 201 1.75 14.67 4.17
CA LYS A 201 2.06 16.11 4.27
C LYS A 201 3.57 16.35 4.26
N ARG A 202 4.33 15.56 5.00
CA ARG A 202 5.79 15.65 5.01
C ARG A 202 6.40 15.39 3.64
N ALA A 203 5.87 14.43 2.87
CA ALA A 203 6.31 14.18 1.51
C ALA A 203 6.03 15.38 0.59
N GLU A 204 4.87 16.02 0.72
CA GLU A 204 4.54 17.25 -0.03
C GLU A 204 5.47 18.42 0.35
N GLU A 205 5.78 18.61 1.63
CA GLU A 205 6.77 19.60 2.12
C GLU A 205 8.17 19.37 1.54
N LEU A 206 8.52 18.13 1.24
CA LEU A 206 9.76 17.72 0.57
C LEU A 206 9.67 17.82 -0.96
N GLY A 207 8.62 18.45 -1.47
CA GLY A 207 8.44 18.76 -2.90
C GLY A 207 7.82 17.62 -3.71
N MET A 208 7.25 16.58 -3.08
CA MET A 208 6.52 15.54 -3.82
C MET A 208 5.14 16.07 -4.22
N PRO A 209 4.75 16.03 -5.51
CA PRO A 209 3.39 16.36 -5.91
C PRO A 209 2.38 15.42 -5.27
N GLY A 210 1.27 15.95 -4.76
CA GLY A 210 0.26 15.16 -4.05
C GLY A 210 -0.45 14.12 -4.94
N ASP A 211 -0.43 14.29 -6.26
CA ASP A 211 -0.89 13.33 -7.26
C ASP A 211 0.08 12.14 -7.47
N ARG A 212 1.23 12.15 -6.76
CA ARG A 212 2.16 11.01 -6.73
C ARG A 212 2.15 10.24 -5.42
N ILE A 213 1.21 10.54 -4.53
CA ILE A 213 1.08 9.89 -3.23
C ILE A 213 -0.14 8.99 -3.22
N VAL A 214 0.03 7.76 -2.77
CA VAL A 214 -1.03 6.79 -2.46
C VAL A 214 -0.94 6.44 -0.97
N LEU A 215 -2.06 6.36 -0.26
CA LEU A 215 -2.07 6.01 1.15
C LEU A 215 -2.61 4.61 1.41
N SER A 216 -2.12 3.99 2.47
CA SER A 216 -2.75 2.81 3.05
C SER A 216 -2.52 2.72 4.55
N CYS A 217 -3.58 2.35 5.29
CA CYS A 217 -3.59 2.09 6.71
C CYS A 217 -4.08 0.65 6.94
N LYS A 218 -3.15 -0.30 7.10
CA LYS A 218 -3.50 -1.72 7.14
C LYS A 218 -3.58 -2.25 8.56
N VAL A 219 -4.66 -2.98 8.80
CA VAL A 219 -4.98 -3.72 10.04
C VAL A 219 -5.39 -5.14 9.67
N SER A 220 -5.50 -6.05 10.65
CA SER A 220 -5.85 -7.46 10.42
C SER A 220 -7.36 -7.73 10.60
N GLY A 221 -8.08 -6.87 11.33
CA GLY A 221 -9.51 -7.03 11.60
C GLY A 221 -10.38 -6.41 10.51
N VAL A 222 -11.47 -7.11 10.15
CA VAL A 222 -12.44 -6.63 9.13
C VAL A 222 -13.09 -5.31 9.56
N GLN A 223 -13.64 -5.27 10.77
CA GLN A 223 -14.33 -4.08 11.29
C GLN A 223 -13.36 -2.93 11.51
N ASP A 224 -12.15 -3.24 11.97
CA ASP A 224 -11.08 -2.25 12.16
C ASP A 224 -10.70 -1.59 10.84
N LEU A 225 -10.56 -2.39 9.76
CA LEU A 225 -10.24 -1.86 8.42
C LEU A 225 -11.34 -0.92 7.93
N ILE A 226 -12.60 -1.34 8.06
CA ILE A 226 -13.75 -0.55 7.63
C ILE A 226 -13.78 0.78 8.38
N ALA A 227 -13.63 0.75 9.71
CA ALA A 227 -13.64 1.96 10.54
C ALA A 227 -12.49 2.93 10.17
N VAL A 228 -11.27 2.41 10.04
CA VAL A 228 -10.09 3.20 9.68
C VAL A 228 -10.24 3.84 8.29
N TYR A 229 -10.67 3.08 7.29
CA TYR A 229 -10.77 3.62 5.92
C TYR A 229 -11.94 4.56 5.70
N ARG A 230 -13.06 4.40 6.40
CA ARG A 230 -14.15 5.38 6.42
C ARG A 230 -13.64 6.74 6.91
N GLU A 231 -12.90 6.74 8.02
CA GLU A 231 -12.36 7.97 8.58
C GLU A 231 -11.21 8.54 7.74
N LEU A 232 -10.27 7.73 7.28
CA LEU A 232 -9.18 8.16 6.41
C LEU A 232 -9.74 8.76 5.10
N SER A 233 -10.71 8.11 4.48
CA SER A 233 -11.36 8.63 3.28
C SER A 233 -12.02 9.98 3.49
N ARG A 234 -12.59 10.22 4.66
CA ARG A 234 -13.23 11.50 4.99
C ARG A 234 -12.24 12.64 5.15
N ARG A 235 -10.99 12.34 5.54
CA ARG A 235 -9.95 13.34 5.87
C ARG A 235 -8.99 13.69 4.74
N CYS A 236 -8.95 12.93 3.65
CA CYS A 236 -8.00 13.19 2.57
C CYS A 236 -8.58 12.85 1.20
N ASP A 237 -7.95 13.35 0.16
CA ASP A 237 -8.26 13.10 -1.26
C ASP A 237 -7.18 12.28 -1.98
N TYR A 238 -6.21 11.72 -1.25
CA TYR A 238 -5.23 10.79 -1.82
C TYR A 238 -5.89 9.48 -2.24
N PRO A 239 -5.43 8.83 -3.32
CA PRO A 239 -5.84 7.47 -3.66
C PRO A 239 -5.55 6.50 -2.52
N LEU A 240 -6.51 5.63 -2.23
CA LEU A 240 -6.44 4.68 -1.11
C LEU A 240 -6.19 3.26 -1.59
N HIS A 241 -5.14 2.64 -1.05
CA HIS A 241 -4.82 1.23 -1.26
C HIS A 241 -5.39 0.39 -0.13
N VAL A 242 -6.46 -0.35 -0.43
CA VAL A 242 -7.26 -1.11 0.53
C VAL A 242 -6.80 -2.57 0.61
N GLY A 243 -6.90 -3.14 1.78
CA GLY A 243 -6.68 -4.56 2.06
C GLY A 243 -6.23 -4.82 3.48
N LEU A 244 -6.60 -5.98 3.99
CA LEU A 244 -6.12 -6.46 5.27
C LEU A 244 -4.61 -6.78 5.21
N THR A 245 -3.97 -6.82 6.37
CA THR A 245 -2.68 -7.46 6.55
C THR A 245 -2.89 -8.72 7.39
N GLU A 246 -2.24 -9.83 7.00
CA GLU A 246 -2.37 -11.10 7.74
C GLU A 246 -3.83 -11.49 7.97
N ALA A 247 -4.62 -11.51 6.90
CA ALA A 247 -6.08 -11.72 6.96
C ALA A 247 -6.49 -13.10 7.47
N GLY A 248 -5.55 -14.01 7.59
CA GLY A 248 -5.75 -15.41 7.94
C GLY A 248 -5.40 -16.35 6.79
N MET A 249 -5.32 -17.66 7.08
CA MET A 249 -4.96 -18.71 6.13
C MET A 249 -6.16 -19.12 5.28
N GLY A 250 -5.90 -19.52 4.04
CA GLY A 250 -6.87 -20.14 3.14
C GLY A 250 -8.21 -19.40 3.05
N SER A 251 -9.31 -20.13 3.13
CA SER A 251 -10.67 -19.60 3.01
C SER A 251 -11.02 -18.52 4.04
N LYS A 252 -10.48 -18.62 5.26
CA LYS A 252 -10.70 -17.60 6.31
C LYS A 252 -10.16 -16.24 5.85
N GLY A 253 -8.95 -16.21 5.32
CA GLY A 253 -8.33 -14.98 4.82
C GLY A 253 -9.05 -14.41 3.60
N ILE A 254 -9.52 -15.27 2.69
CA ILE A 254 -10.30 -14.87 1.52
C ILE A 254 -11.62 -14.24 1.94
N VAL A 255 -12.39 -14.91 2.80
CA VAL A 255 -13.68 -14.41 3.30
C VAL A 255 -13.51 -13.08 4.04
N ALA A 256 -12.52 -12.97 4.94
CA ALA A 256 -12.24 -11.74 5.68
C ALA A 256 -11.86 -10.58 4.72
N SER A 257 -11.00 -10.85 3.75
CA SER A 257 -10.59 -9.84 2.75
C SER A 257 -11.76 -9.42 1.87
N THR A 258 -12.57 -10.38 1.40
CA THR A 258 -13.75 -10.10 0.57
C THR A 258 -14.75 -9.24 1.33
N ALA A 259 -15.05 -9.59 2.60
CA ALA A 259 -15.97 -8.82 3.41
C ALA A 259 -15.48 -7.38 3.65
N ALA A 260 -14.21 -7.21 4.06
CA ALA A 260 -13.66 -5.90 4.36
C ALA A 260 -13.55 -5.00 3.11
N ILE A 261 -12.98 -5.53 2.02
CA ILE A 261 -12.82 -4.80 0.76
C ILE A 261 -14.19 -4.53 0.12
N GLY A 262 -15.08 -5.53 0.10
CA GLY A 262 -16.41 -5.43 -0.50
C GLY A 262 -17.25 -4.32 0.13
N VAL A 263 -17.27 -4.21 1.47
CA VAL A 263 -17.99 -3.13 2.16
C VAL A 263 -17.42 -1.76 1.78
N LEU A 264 -16.10 -1.60 1.79
CA LEU A 264 -15.48 -0.31 1.46
C LEU A 264 -15.72 0.08 -0.01
N LEU A 265 -15.58 -0.85 -0.95
CA LEU A 265 -15.84 -0.58 -2.36
C LEU A 265 -17.33 -0.26 -2.61
N GLN A 266 -18.26 -0.93 -1.92
CA GLN A 266 -19.69 -0.63 -1.96
C GLN A 266 -19.99 0.80 -1.47
N GLU A 267 -19.21 1.31 -0.53
CA GLU A 267 -19.30 2.68 0.00
C GLU A 267 -18.49 3.70 -0.83
N GLY A 268 -17.96 3.30 -1.98
CA GLY A 268 -17.19 4.16 -2.85
C GLY A 268 -15.78 4.47 -2.35
N ILE A 269 -15.24 3.68 -1.41
CA ILE A 269 -13.93 3.87 -0.79
C ILE A 269 -12.92 2.84 -1.34
N GLY A 270 -11.83 3.32 -1.92
CA GLY A 270 -10.73 2.50 -2.41
C GLY A 270 -10.47 2.65 -3.90
N ASP A 271 -9.20 2.81 -4.25
CA ASP A 271 -8.72 3.04 -5.62
C ASP A 271 -7.83 1.89 -6.11
N THR A 272 -7.24 1.15 -5.18
CA THR A 272 -6.45 -0.04 -5.48
C THR A 272 -6.57 -1.04 -4.34
N ILE A 273 -6.56 -2.32 -4.67
CA ILE A 273 -6.74 -3.41 -3.71
C ILE A 273 -5.57 -4.38 -3.73
N ARG A 274 -5.33 -5.02 -2.57
CA ARG A 274 -4.47 -6.21 -2.47
C ARG A 274 -4.98 -7.11 -1.35
N VAL A 275 -5.28 -8.35 -1.70
CA VAL A 275 -5.52 -9.42 -0.72
C VAL A 275 -4.17 -9.88 -0.15
N SER A 276 -4.06 -10.08 1.16
CA SER A 276 -2.86 -10.53 1.86
C SER A 276 -3.24 -11.68 2.80
N LEU A 277 -3.01 -12.90 2.35
CA LEU A 277 -3.25 -14.10 3.14
C LEU A 277 -2.06 -14.37 4.07
N THR A 278 -2.31 -15.07 5.16
CA THR A 278 -1.29 -15.68 5.99
C THR A 278 -0.89 -17.00 5.32
N PRO A 279 0.40 -17.25 5.04
CA PRO A 279 0.84 -18.51 4.44
C PRO A 279 0.45 -19.71 5.30
N GLU A 280 -0.01 -20.79 4.66
CA GLU A 280 -0.22 -22.05 5.36
C GLU A 280 1.14 -22.70 5.70
N PRO A 281 1.30 -23.32 6.89
CA PRO A 281 2.51 -24.05 7.23
C PRO A 281 2.80 -25.14 6.19
N GLY A 282 3.95 -25.07 5.51
CA GLY A 282 4.31 -26.02 4.44
C GLY A 282 3.52 -25.86 3.14
N GLY A 283 2.67 -24.85 3.03
CA GLY A 283 1.89 -24.56 1.83
C GLY A 283 2.72 -23.97 0.69
N ASP A 284 2.23 -24.17 -0.54
CA ASP A 284 2.80 -23.56 -1.74
C ASP A 284 2.41 -22.07 -1.80
N ARG A 285 3.33 -21.21 -1.37
CA ARG A 285 3.12 -19.75 -1.35
C ARG A 285 2.83 -19.16 -2.73
N THR A 286 3.29 -19.80 -3.79
CA THR A 286 3.02 -19.36 -5.16
C THR A 286 1.54 -19.45 -5.49
N LYS A 287 0.88 -20.52 -5.08
CA LYS A 287 -0.58 -20.69 -5.27
C LYS A 287 -1.38 -19.67 -4.49
N GLU A 288 -0.96 -19.33 -3.28
CA GLU A 288 -1.62 -18.31 -2.46
C GLU A 288 -1.53 -16.90 -3.10
N GLU A 289 -0.36 -16.54 -3.66
CA GLU A 289 -0.18 -15.26 -4.33
C GLU A 289 -0.93 -15.18 -5.67
N ILE A 290 -0.91 -16.24 -6.46
CA ILE A 290 -1.67 -16.32 -7.73
C ILE A 290 -3.18 -16.25 -7.46
N GLY A 291 -3.67 -16.96 -6.43
CA GLY A 291 -5.07 -16.87 -6.01
C GLY A 291 -5.53 -15.45 -5.63
N ARG A 292 -4.62 -14.60 -5.16
CA ARG A 292 -4.91 -13.19 -4.82
C ARG A 292 -5.16 -12.32 -6.05
N ALA A 293 -4.64 -12.67 -7.21
CA ALA A 293 -4.83 -11.92 -8.44
C ALA A 293 -6.23 -12.11 -9.05
N HIS A 294 -6.95 -13.13 -8.62
CA HIS A 294 -8.28 -13.49 -9.13
C HIS A 294 -9.45 -12.98 -8.26
N VAL A 295 -9.21 -12.22 -7.20
CA VAL A 295 -10.25 -11.74 -6.27
C VAL A 295 -10.63 -10.29 -6.53
#